data_bcae0147eca663bf8621ba565c88ed3e
#
_entry.id   bcae0147eca663bf8621ba565c88ed3e
#
_cell.length_a   1.000
_cell.length_b   1.000
_cell.length_c   1.000
_cell.angle_alpha   90.00
_cell.angle_beta   90.00
_cell.angle_gamma   90.00
#
_symmetry.space_group_name_H-M   'P 1'
#
loop_
_entity.id
_entity.type
_entity.pdbx_description
1 polymer ?
#
loop_
_entity_poly.entity_id
_entity_poly.type
_entity_poly.pdbx_seq_one_letter_code
_entity_poly.pdbx_strand_id
1 'polypeptide(L)'
;MGFLNKLFGKGTKTGQGTETEAKVEQVITGAKVEQVTSTKEPEDNFSYRTEEELIERFGGIAFDKQYDFATVIGNNNWNIDMGKEEISFGPNLDFPMQVLGTFSHSSETWLWAWANTKSGLSEHITQQALQLKKYGEDQEIDLLSSSSFDFSKDELHRIGLIASGMFDASAYYIADYGQGAMLVTIKSDLVDHQRQDDHLRVLSVFPQLISQFEMNHKIALQWYLEEKGYKISDEGAQLIATKGGDRITAEFDELSRLTNLNG
;
A
#
# COMPACT_ATOMS: atom_id res chain seq x y z
N MET A 1 8.68 -0.73 -18.31
CA MET A 1 8.98 -0.74 -16.86
C MET A 1 8.09 0.30 -16.21
N GLY A 2 7.11 -0.14 -15.43
CA GLY A 2 6.11 0.72 -14.79
C GLY A 2 6.74 1.63 -13.72
N PHE A 3 5.96 2.60 -13.26
CA PHE A 3 6.32 3.56 -12.22
C PHE A 3 6.75 2.86 -10.92
N LEU A 4 6.03 1.82 -10.50
CA LEU A 4 6.36 1.05 -9.30
C LEU A 4 7.77 0.43 -9.36
N ASN A 5 8.18 -0.11 -10.50
CA ASN A 5 9.54 -0.64 -10.68
C ASN A 5 10.63 0.45 -10.60
N LYS A 6 10.30 1.72 -10.89
CA LYS A 6 11.22 2.85 -10.67
C LYS A 6 11.35 3.19 -9.18
N LEU A 7 10.27 3.12 -8.43
CA LEU A 7 10.24 3.38 -6.99
C LEU A 7 11.04 2.35 -6.19
N PHE A 8 10.92 1.08 -6.54
CA PHE A 8 11.51 -0.04 -5.79
C PHE A 8 12.74 -0.66 -6.44
N GLY A 9 13.13 -0.21 -7.65
CA GLY A 9 14.21 -0.81 -8.46
C GLY A 9 15.64 -0.33 -8.17
N LYS A 10 15.87 0.54 -7.18
CA LYS A 10 17.20 1.06 -6.83
C LYS A 10 17.50 0.91 -5.33
N GLY A 11 17.65 -0.31 -4.88
CA GLY A 11 18.21 -0.60 -3.56
C GLY A 11 19.63 -1.14 -3.70
N THR A 12 20.64 -0.33 -3.47
CA THR A 12 22.03 -0.80 -3.29
C THR A 12 22.24 -1.19 -1.83
N LYS A 13 22.74 -2.40 -1.64
CA LYS A 13 23.06 -3.03 -0.35
C LYS A 13 23.95 -2.16 0.52
N THR A 14 23.64 -2.03 1.81
CA THR A 14 24.64 -2.04 2.88
C THR A 14 23.98 -2.62 4.12
N GLY A 15 24.07 -3.94 4.25
CA GLY A 15 23.79 -4.64 5.51
C GLY A 15 25.11 -5.19 6.02
N GLN A 16 25.74 -4.54 6.99
CA GLN A 16 26.73 -5.15 7.88
C GLN A 16 26.35 -4.80 9.31
N GLY A 17 25.93 -5.82 10.04
CA GLY A 17 25.81 -5.74 11.47
C GLY A 17 27.19 -5.68 12.12
N THR A 18 27.40 -4.69 12.97
CA THR A 18 28.45 -4.71 14.01
C THR A 18 27.84 -4.26 15.30
N GLU A 19 27.81 -5.20 16.25
CA GLU A 19 27.61 -4.91 17.66
C GLU A 19 28.65 -3.90 18.14
N THR A 20 28.21 -2.83 18.78
CA THR A 20 29.06 -2.09 19.70
C THR A 20 28.18 -1.48 20.79
N GLU A 21 28.37 -1.99 22.01
CA GLU A 21 27.79 -1.42 23.23
C GLU A 21 28.32 0.01 23.45
N ALA A 22 27.44 0.95 23.69
CA ALA A 22 27.77 2.19 24.39
C ALA A 22 26.61 2.64 25.28
N LYS A 23 26.92 2.67 26.59
CA LYS A 23 26.12 3.28 27.64
C LYS A 23 25.87 4.76 27.34
N VAL A 24 24.65 5.23 27.47
CA VAL A 24 24.36 6.63 27.77
C VAL A 24 23.21 6.74 28.76
N GLU A 25 23.45 7.62 29.74
CA GLU A 25 22.63 7.92 30.91
C GLU A 25 21.27 8.54 30.57
N GLN A 26 20.34 8.28 31.49
CA GLN A 26 19.01 8.84 31.56
C GLN A 26 19.00 10.37 31.72
N VAL A 27 18.16 11.04 30.95
CA VAL A 27 17.52 12.28 31.37
C VAL A 27 16.02 12.12 31.14
N ILE A 28 15.30 12.07 32.24
CA ILE A 28 13.84 12.02 32.32
C ILE A 28 13.31 13.44 32.16
N THR A 29 12.44 13.69 31.19
CA THR A 29 11.41 14.72 31.32
C THR A 29 10.15 14.22 30.61
N GLY A 30 9.09 14.10 31.41
CA GLY A 30 7.84 13.49 31.01
C GLY A 30 7.04 14.39 30.05
N ALA A 31 6.62 13.81 28.95
CA ALA A 31 5.43 14.22 28.24
C ALA A 31 4.57 12.97 28.02
N LYS A 32 3.37 13.01 28.58
CA LYS A 32 2.34 11.99 28.40
C LYS A 32 1.95 11.95 26.94
N VAL A 33 2.37 10.91 26.23
CA VAL A 33 1.80 10.59 24.91
C VAL A 33 0.51 9.83 25.18
N GLU A 34 -0.62 10.46 24.96
CA GLU A 34 -1.91 9.77 24.87
C GLU A 34 -1.86 8.86 23.64
N GLN A 35 -1.91 7.56 23.90
CA GLN A 35 -2.10 6.56 22.85
C GLN A 35 -3.50 6.74 22.25
N VAL A 36 -3.57 7.34 21.09
CA VAL A 36 -4.77 7.26 20.24
C VAL A 36 -4.72 5.92 19.52
N THR A 37 -5.23 4.88 20.19
CA THR A 37 -5.59 3.63 19.54
C THR A 37 -6.89 3.85 18.76
N SER A 38 -6.80 4.42 17.57
CA SER A 38 -7.90 4.41 16.62
C SER A 38 -7.84 3.11 15.80
N THR A 39 -8.36 2.03 16.37
CA THR A 39 -8.77 0.86 15.61
C THR A 39 -10.09 1.21 14.92
N LYS A 40 -10.02 1.91 13.78
CA LYS A 40 -11.16 2.01 12.90
C LYS A 40 -11.29 0.65 12.22
N GLU A 41 -12.25 -0.17 12.66
CA GLU A 41 -12.73 -1.29 11.85
C GLU A 41 -13.29 -0.70 10.55
N PRO A 42 -13.05 -1.32 9.38
CA PRO A 42 -13.62 -0.84 8.14
C PRO A 42 -15.15 -0.88 8.25
N GLU A 43 -15.77 0.31 8.29
CA GLU A 43 -17.23 0.47 8.37
C GLU A 43 -17.95 0.16 7.03
N ASP A 44 -17.23 -0.33 6.03
CA ASP A 44 -17.82 -0.74 4.77
C ASP A 44 -18.49 -2.11 4.93
N ASN A 45 -19.83 -2.12 4.99
CA ASN A 45 -20.68 -3.32 4.90
C ASN A 45 -20.59 -4.03 3.52
N PHE A 46 -19.59 -3.69 2.70
CA PHE A 46 -19.34 -4.34 1.42
C PHE A 46 -18.41 -5.53 1.60
N SER A 47 -18.92 -6.68 1.22
CA SER A 47 -18.15 -7.94 1.26
C SER A 47 -17.53 -8.15 -0.12
N TYR A 48 -16.24 -7.82 -0.27
CA TYR A 48 -15.48 -8.13 -1.48
C TYR A 48 -15.04 -9.58 -1.43
N ARG A 49 -15.28 -10.34 -2.50
CA ARG A 49 -15.08 -11.80 -2.54
C ARG A 49 -13.96 -12.23 -3.46
N THR A 50 -13.39 -11.31 -4.22
CA THR A 50 -12.27 -11.61 -5.12
C THR A 50 -11.15 -10.58 -4.95
N GLU A 51 -9.95 -10.95 -5.40
CA GLU A 51 -8.80 -10.06 -5.43
C GLU A 51 -9.04 -8.87 -6.35
N GLU A 52 -9.71 -9.12 -7.48
CA GLU A 52 -10.06 -8.08 -8.45
C GLU A 52 -10.96 -7.03 -7.82
N GLU A 53 -12.01 -7.43 -7.10
CA GLU A 53 -12.90 -6.51 -6.38
C GLU A 53 -12.15 -5.69 -5.33
N LEU A 54 -11.17 -6.29 -4.63
CA LEU A 54 -10.32 -5.57 -3.68
C LEU A 54 -9.41 -4.55 -4.39
N ILE A 55 -8.83 -4.89 -5.53
CA ILE A 55 -8.03 -3.96 -6.34
C ILE A 55 -8.90 -2.84 -6.92
N GLU A 56 -10.10 -3.16 -7.41
CA GLU A 56 -11.07 -2.17 -7.89
C GLU A 56 -11.42 -1.16 -6.80
N ARG A 57 -11.66 -1.64 -5.58
CA ARG A 57 -12.04 -0.77 -4.45
C ARG A 57 -10.87 0.07 -3.93
N PHE A 58 -9.71 -0.52 -3.74
CA PHE A 58 -8.61 0.09 -3.01
C PHE A 58 -7.44 0.55 -3.88
N GLY A 59 -7.30 -0.03 -5.08
CA GLY A 59 -6.13 0.16 -5.92
C GLY A 59 -5.89 1.62 -6.33
N GLY A 60 -6.94 2.36 -6.70
CA GLY A 60 -6.83 3.74 -7.17
C GLY A 60 -6.19 4.66 -6.14
N ILE A 61 -6.77 4.71 -4.95
CA ILE A 61 -6.28 5.58 -3.88
C ILE A 61 -4.92 5.12 -3.31
N ALA A 62 -4.73 3.79 -3.17
CA ALA A 62 -3.47 3.26 -2.68
C ALA A 62 -2.32 3.54 -3.68
N PHE A 63 -2.57 3.40 -4.98
CA PHE A 63 -1.58 3.71 -6.02
C PHE A 63 -1.25 5.21 -6.08
N ASP A 64 -2.24 6.08 -5.91
CA ASP A 64 -2.04 7.54 -5.82
C ASP A 64 -1.12 7.90 -4.63
N LYS A 65 -1.36 7.34 -3.45
CA LYS A 65 -0.52 7.54 -2.26
C LYS A 65 0.94 7.16 -2.48
N GLN A 66 1.25 6.20 -3.37
CA GLN A 66 2.64 5.83 -3.67
C GLN A 66 3.44 6.97 -4.31
N TYR A 67 2.79 7.86 -5.08
CA TYR A 67 3.46 9.05 -5.64
C TYR A 67 3.84 10.06 -4.57
N ASP A 68 2.96 10.26 -3.59
CA ASP A 68 3.23 11.18 -2.49
C ASP A 68 4.35 10.61 -1.60
N PHE A 69 4.29 9.31 -1.29
CA PHE A 69 5.35 8.62 -0.57
C PHE A 69 6.70 8.69 -1.31
N ALA A 70 6.70 8.47 -2.62
CA ALA A 70 7.91 8.61 -3.44
C ALA A 70 8.53 10.01 -3.34
N THR A 71 7.70 11.03 -3.30
CA THR A 71 8.16 12.43 -3.14
C THR A 71 8.81 12.65 -1.79
N VAL A 72 8.24 12.07 -0.73
CA VAL A 72 8.76 12.19 0.64
C VAL A 72 10.09 11.46 0.80
N ILE A 73 10.18 10.19 0.37
CA ILE A 73 11.40 9.39 0.57
C ILE A 73 12.52 9.74 -0.41
N GLY A 74 12.17 10.30 -1.58
CA GLY A 74 13.14 10.65 -2.62
C GLY A 74 14.00 9.48 -3.06
N ASN A 75 15.32 9.70 -3.17
CA ASN A 75 16.30 8.68 -3.56
C ASN A 75 17.08 8.11 -2.35
N ASN A 76 16.54 8.23 -1.15
CA ASN A 76 17.20 7.73 0.06
C ASN A 76 17.22 6.20 0.09
N ASN A 77 18.29 5.66 0.66
CA ASN A 77 18.37 4.25 0.98
C ASN A 77 17.48 3.93 2.17
N TRP A 78 16.88 2.75 2.16
CA TRP A 78 16.08 2.27 3.26
C TRP A 78 16.88 1.42 4.25
N ASN A 79 16.41 1.36 5.49
CA ASN A 79 16.85 0.43 6.52
C ASN A 79 15.65 0.02 7.39
N ILE A 80 15.61 -1.22 7.85
CA ILE A 80 14.58 -1.73 8.76
C ILE A 80 15.23 -2.02 10.11
N ASP A 81 14.63 -1.48 11.17
CA ASP A 81 14.94 -1.78 12.57
C ASP A 81 13.78 -2.57 13.18
N MET A 82 13.96 -3.89 13.26
CA MET A 82 12.93 -4.79 13.82
C MET A 82 12.71 -4.58 15.33
N GLY A 83 13.71 -4.05 16.05
CA GLY A 83 13.59 -3.77 17.48
C GLY A 83 12.72 -2.54 17.77
N LYS A 84 12.69 -1.59 16.83
CA LYS A 84 11.82 -0.41 16.90
C LYS A 84 10.52 -0.57 16.09
N GLU A 85 10.43 -1.60 15.29
CA GLU A 85 9.33 -1.84 14.35
C GLU A 85 9.18 -0.69 13.31
N GLU A 86 10.32 -0.17 12.85
CA GLU A 86 10.40 0.98 11.96
C GLU A 86 11.15 0.68 10.68
N ILE A 87 10.74 1.36 9.61
CA ILE A 87 11.51 1.49 8.37
C ILE A 87 11.97 2.94 8.22
N SER A 88 13.25 3.14 7.92
CA SER A 88 13.83 4.46 7.73
C SER A 88 14.32 4.67 6.30
N PHE A 89 14.32 5.94 5.86
CA PHE A 89 14.82 6.37 4.56
C PHE A 89 15.80 7.53 4.76
N GLY A 90 17.10 7.23 4.63
CA GLY A 90 18.14 8.19 4.97
C GLY A 90 18.18 8.50 6.48
N PRO A 91 18.73 9.66 6.88
CA PRO A 91 19.05 9.92 8.28
C PRO A 91 17.85 10.45 9.12
N ASN A 92 16.76 10.88 8.50
CA ASN A 92 15.74 11.67 9.21
C ASN A 92 14.29 11.28 8.86
N LEU A 93 14.08 10.18 8.15
CA LEU A 93 12.74 9.70 7.78
C LEU A 93 12.54 8.32 8.37
N ASP A 94 12.00 8.27 9.59
CA ASP A 94 11.69 7.04 10.30
C ASP A 94 10.17 6.89 10.37
N PHE A 95 9.66 5.71 9.98
CA PHE A 95 8.25 5.44 9.90
C PHE A 95 7.90 4.13 10.61
N PRO A 96 6.88 4.12 11.47
CA PRO A 96 6.33 2.88 11.99
C PRO A 96 5.79 2.03 10.84
N MET A 97 5.98 0.71 10.94
CA MET A 97 5.58 -0.19 9.87
C MET A 97 4.77 -1.38 10.41
N GLN A 98 3.99 -2.00 9.51
CA GLN A 98 3.42 -3.32 9.70
C GLN A 98 4.01 -4.26 8.67
N VAL A 99 4.41 -5.47 9.07
CA VAL A 99 4.95 -6.47 8.16
C VAL A 99 3.82 -7.35 7.65
N LEU A 100 3.63 -7.34 6.32
CA LEU A 100 2.64 -8.20 5.67
C LEU A 100 3.21 -9.60 5.41
N GLY A 101 4.46 -9.68 4.98
CA GLY A 101 5.13 -10.94 4.69
C GLY A 101 6.47 -10.77 4.01
N THR A 102 7.02 -11.89 3.56
CA THR A 102 8.31 -11.96 2.89
C THR A 102 8.22 -12.74 1.59
N PHE A 103 9.01 -12.34 0.62
CA PHE A 103 9.17 -13.00 -0.67
C PHE A 103 10.59 -13.53 -0.83
N SER A 104 10.75 -14.76 -1.30
CA SER A 104 12.04 -15.38 -1.60
C SER A 104 12.30 -15.33 -3.11
N HIS A 105 13.40 -14.70 -3.53
CA HIS A 105 13.78 -14.67 -4.96
C HIS A 105 14.20 -16.04 -5.50
N SER A 106 14.75 -16.91 -4.64
CA SER A 106 15.26 -18.21 -5.09
C SER A 106 14.17 -19.25 -5.33
N SER A 107 13.06 -19.17 -4.59
CA SER A 107 11.92 -20.07 -4.71
C SER A 107 10.70 -19.43 -5.34
N GLU A 108 10.76 -18.12 -5.61
CA GLU A 108 9.61 -17.34 -6.11
C GLU A 108 8.35 -17.55 -5.26
N THR A 109 8.53 -17.60 -3.92
CA THR A 109 7.48 -17.92 -2.96
C THR A 109 7.22 -16.74 -2.03
N TRP A 110 5.96 -16.37 -1.90
CA TRP A 110 5.45 -15.50 -0.85
C TRP A 110 5.16 -16.29 0.43
N LEU A 111 5.48 -15.71 1.58
CA LEU A 111 5.13 -16.21 2.90
C LEU A 111 4.55 -15.07 3.75
N TRP A 112 3.30 -15.20 4.15
CA TRP A 112 2.66 -14.24 5.04
C TRP A 112 3.37 -14.14 6.40
N ALA A 113 3.40 -12.94 7.00
CA ALA A 113 4.04 -12.70 8.28
C ALA A 113 3.44 -13.57 9.40
N TRP A 114 2.12 -13.74 9.42
CA TRP A 114 1.42 -14.60 10.39
C TRP A 114 1.76 -16.10 10.26
N ALA A 115 2.24 -16.53 9.11
CA ALA A 115 2.68 -17.91 8.88
C ALA A 115 4.18 -18.12 9.16
N ASN A 116 4.96 -17.03 9.24
CA ASN A 116 6.40 -17.07 9.44
C ASN A 116 6.77 -17.18 10.94
N THR A 117 6.46 -18.32 11.55
CA THR A 117 6.70 -18.56 12.99
C THR A 117 8.18 -18.58 13.37
N LYS A 118 9.09 -18.75 12.39
CA LYS A 118 10.54 -18.80 12.63
C LYS A 118 11.18 -17.44 12.76
N SER A 119 10.53 -16.39 12.26
CA SER A 119 11.09 -15.03 12.24
C SER A 119 11.01 -14.32 13.60
N GLY A 120 10.21 -14.83 14.53
CA GLY A 120 10.03 -14.22 15.86
C GLY A 120 9.40 -12.83 15.82
N LEU A 121 8.62 -12.52 14.77
CA LEU A 121 7.90 -11.23 14.65
C LEU A 121 6.88 -11.10 15.79
N SER A 122 6.77 -9.90 16.37
CA SER A 122 5.76 -9.61 17.38
C SER A 122 4.34 -9.61 16.75
N GLU A 123 3.32 -9.89 17.57
CA GLU A 123 1.92 -9.76 17.10
C GLU A 123 1.60 -8.32 16.70
N HIS A 124 2.20 -7.34 17.35
CA HIS A 124 1.99 -5.93 17.06
C HIS A 124 2.38 -5.57 15.62
N ILE A 125 3.57 -6.00 15.17
CA ILE A 125 4.06 -5.68 13.82
C ILE A 125 3.36 -6.49 12.70
N THR A 126 2.66 -7.59 13.06
CA THR A 126 1.96 -8.47 12.11
C THR A 126 0.44 -8.33 12.15
N GLN A 127 -0.07 -7.37 12.91
CA GLN A 127 -1.51 -7.21 13.16
C GLN A 127 -2.31 -7.07 11.84
N GLN A 128 -1.84 -6.27 10.89
CA GLN A 128 -2.53 -6.11 9.61
C GLN A 128 -2.53 -7.42 8.79
N ALA A 129 -1.44 -8.16 8.81
CA ALA A 129 -1.39 -9.47 8.13
C ALA A 129 -2.38 -10.48 8.75
N LEU A 130 -2.57 -10.47 10.07
CA LEU A 130 -3.57 -11.28 10.77
C LEU A 130 -5.01 -10.85 10.44
N GLN A 131 -5.26 -9.55 10.32
CA GLN A 131 -6.57 -9.03 9.92
C GLN A 131 -6.89 -9.38 8.46
N LEU A 132 -5.92 -9.30 7.54
CA LEU A 132 -6.07 -9.77 6.17
C LEU A 132 -6.38 -11.26 6.10
N LYS A 133 -5.67 -12.07 6.89
CA LYS A 133 -5.96 -13.51 7.01
C LYS A 133 -7.41 -13.75 7.39
N LYS A 134 -7.85 -13.10 8.48
CA LYS A 134 -9.23 -13.25 8.97
C LYS A 134 -10.24 -12.84 7.89
N TYR A 135 -10.01 -11.71 7.20
CA TYR A 135 -10.87 -11.28 6.12
C TYR A 135 -10.89 -12.29 4.98
N GLY A 136 -9.73 -12.82 4.59
CA GLY A 136 -9.62 -13.85 3.56
C GLY A 136 -10.34 -15.15 3.91
N GLU A 137 -10.27 -15.57 5.18
CA GLU A 137 -11.02 -16.73 5.69
C GLU A 137 -12.53 -16.47 5.68
N ASP A 138 -12.98 -15.28 6.11
CA ASP A 138 -14.40 -14.90 6.16
C ASP A 138 -15.03 -14.73 4.76
N GLN A 139 -14.24 -14.31 3.77
CA GLN A 139 -14.69 -14.03 2.39
C GLN A 139 -14.27 -15.10 1.37
N GLU A 140 -13.59 -16.16 1.81
CA GLU A 140 -13.07 -17.25 0.96
C GLU A 140 -12.10 -16.76 -0.12
N ILE A 141 -11.20 -15.80 0.23
CA ILE A 141 -10.16 -15.27 -0.66
C ILE A 141 -8.84 -15.99 -0.38
N ASP A 142 -8.45 -16.88 -1.28
CA ASP A 142 -7.25 -17.71 -1.13
C ASP A 142 -5.96 -16.90 -1.00
N LEU A 143 -5.82 -15.80 -1.73
CA LEU A 143 -4.66 -14.91 -1.64
C LEU A 143 -4.38 -14.47 -0.20
N LEU A 144 -5.41 -14.18 0.58
CA LEU A 144 -5.29 -13.63 1.93
C LEU A 144 -5.26 -14.70 3.01
N SER A 145 -5.87 -15.88 2.77
CA SER A 145 -6.05 -16.96 3.74
C SER A 145 -5.00 -18.09 3.64
N SER A 146 -4.38 -18.30 2.47
CA SER A 146 -3.32 -19.28 2.30
C SER A 146 -1.99 -18.78 2.89
N SER A 147 -1.27 -19.66 3.60
CA SER A 147 -0.04 -19.28 4.32
C SER A 147 1.10 -18.86 3.40
N SER A 148 1.20 -19.50 2.23
CA SER A 148 2.23 -19.23 1.23
C SER A 148 1.76 -19.72 -0.14
N PHE A 149 2.32 -19.12 -1.19
CA PHE A 149 2.07 -19.52 -2.58
C PHE A 149 3.20 -19.02 -3.48
N ASP A 150 3.26 -19.63 -4.69
CA ASP A 150 4.19 -19.19 -5.73
C ASP A 150 3.70 -17.85 -6.27
N PHE A 151 4.62 -16.87 -6.34
CA PHE A 151 4.29 -15.49 -6.63
C PHE A 151 5.47 -14.80 -7.30
N SER A 152 5.22 -13.95 -8.27
CA SER A 152 6.27 -13.11 -8.82
C SER A 152 6.49 -11.86 -7.95
N LYS A 153 7.67 -11.26 -8.06
CA LYS A 153 7.95 -10.00 -7.35
C LYS A 153 6.97 -8.88 -7.73
N ASP A 154 6.53 -8.83 -8.99
CA ASP A 154 5.62 -7.79 -9.48
C ASP A 154 4.21 -7.95 -8.87
N GLU A 155 3.80 -9.17 -8.53
CA GLU A 155 2.52 -9.43 -7.87
C GLU A 155 2.47 -8.95 -6.41
N LEU A 156 3.62 -8.72 -5.75
CA LEU A 156 3.67 -8.14 -4.40
C LEU A 156 2.97 -6.77 -4.33
N HIS A 157 2.95 -6.03 -5.44
CA HIS A 157 2.27 -4.75 -5.51
C HIS A 157 0.75 -4.89 -5.33
N ARG A 158 0.16 -6.02 -5.77
CA ARG A 158 -1.25 -6.31 -5.56
C ARG A 158 -1.59 -6.39 -4.08
N ILE A 159 -0.83 -7.18 -3.32
CA ILE A 159 -0.98 -7.27 -1.85
C ILE A 159 -0.78 -5.89 -1.19
N GLY A 160 0.24 -5.16 -1.62
CA GLY A 160 0.55 -3.83 -1.09
C GLY A 160 -0.57 -2.82 -1.30
N LEU A 161 -1.18 -2.80 -2.49
CA LEU A 161 -2.32 -1.92 -2.81
C LEU A 161 -3.56 -2.28 -1.98
N ILE A 162 -3.91 -3.57 -1.91
CA ILE A 162 -5.04 -4.05 -1.12
C ILE A 162 -4.85 -3.66 0.35
N ALA A 163 -3.72 -4.01 0.95
CA ALA A 163 -3.44 -3.73 2.36
C ALA A 163 -3.43 -2.22 2.64
N SER A 164 -2.76 -1.42 1.79
CA SER A 164 -2.72 0.03 1.98
C SER A 164 -4.10 0.67 1.94
N GLY A 165 -4.97 0.20 1.06
CA GLY A 165 -6.34 0.69 0.98
C GLY A 165 -7.19 0.27 2.17
N MET A 166 -7.20 -1.02 2.50
CA MET A 166 -8.01 -1.58 3.60
C MET A 166 -7.67 -0.95 4.96
N PHE A 167 -6.40 -0.64 5.22
CA PHE A 167 -5.95 -0.09 6.50
C PHE A 167 -5.72 1.43 6.46
N ASP A 168 -6.13 2.10 5.39
CA ASP A 168 -5.82 3.52 5.18
C ASP A 168 -4.35 3.86 5.47
N ALA A 169 -3.44 2.97 5.08
CA ALA A 169 -2.02 3.23 5.20
C ALA A 169 -1.60 4.39 4.29
N SER A 170 -0.57 5.11 4.68
CA SER A 170 -0.02 6.21 3.86
C SER A 170 0.73 5.67 2.64
N ALA A 171 1.33 4.48 2.78
CA ALA A 171 2.00 3.77 1.69
C ALA A 171 2.23 2.30 2.03
N TYR A 172 2.66 1.51 1.03
CA TYR A 172 3.38 0.26 1.23
C TYR A 172 4.80 0.38 0.67
N TYR A 173 5.70 -0.49 1.12
CA TYR A 173 7.06 -0.56 0.60
C TYR A 173 7.55 -2.02 0.46
N ILE A 174 8.22 -2.30 -0.66
CA ILE A 174 8.88 -3.59 -0.91
C ILE A 174 10.37 -3.40 -0.65
N ALA A 175 10.80 -3.78 0.55
CA ALA A 175 12.18 -3.69 1.00
C ALA A 175 12.97 -4.90 0.45
N ASP A 176 13.58 -4.74 -0.72
CA ASP A 176 14.36 -5.78 -1.40
C ASP A 176 15.80 -5.81 -0.87
N TYR A 177 16.16 -6.90 -0.18
CA TYR A 177 17.50 -7.12 0.40
C TYR A 177 18.38 -8.06 -0.45
N GLY A 178 17.97 -8.36 -1.69
CA GLY A 178 18.75 -9.08 -2.70
C GLY A 178 18.59 -10.61 -2.69
N GLN A 179 18.28 -11.25 -1.59
CA GLN A 179 17.92 -12.67 -1.50
C GLN A 179 16.39 -12.87 -1.46
N GLY A 180 15.68 -11.80 -1.13
CA GLY A 180 14.24 -11.73 -1.02
C GLY A 180 13.79 -10.30 -0.78
N ALA A 181 12.52 -10.14 -0.50
CA ALA A 181 11.93 -8.85 -0.16
C ALA A 181 10.97 -8.99 1.03
N MET A 182 10.87 -7.92 1.82
CA MET A 182 9.84 -7.77 2.84
C MET A 182 8.83 -6.74 2.37
N LEU A 183 7.56 -7.07 2.42
CA LEU A 183 6.47 -6.14 2.12
C LEU A 183 5.91 -5.58 3.43
N VAL A 184 5.90 -4.26 3.53
CA VAL A 184 5.41 -3.53 4.70
C VAL A 184 4.41 -2.46 4.31
N THR A 185 3.50 -2.13 5.22
CA THR A 185 2.70 -0.90 5.15
C THR A 185 3.25 0.14 6.12
N ILE A 186 3.03 1.40 5.81
CA ILE A 186 3.54 2.57 6.54
C ILE A 186 2.37 3.50 6.80
N LYS A 187 2.26 4.03 8.04
CA LYS A 187 1.35 5.12 8.37
C LYS A 187 2.15 6.32 8.84
N SER A 188 1.93 7.49 8.22
CA SER A 188 2.70 8.70 8.52
C SER A 188 1.94 9.96 8.15
N ASP A 189 1.73 10.85 9.12
CA ASP A 189 1.15 12.17 8.87
C ASP A 189 2.01 13.00 7.90
N LEU A 190 3.33 12.81 7.92
CA LEU A 190 4.22 13.50 6.99
C LEU A 190 3.92 13.16 5.53
N VAL A 191 3.61 11.89 5.24
CA VAL A 191 3.21 11.45 3.91
C VAL A 191 1.79 11.93 3.60
N ASP A 192 0.87 11.76 4.53
CA ASP A 192 -0.54 12.11 4.35
C ASP A 192 -0.73 13.62 4.09
N HIS A 193 0.11 14.49 4.68
CA HIS A 193 0.09 15.93 4.41
C HIS A 193 0.61 16.33 3.03
N GLN A 194 1.29 15.43 2.30
CA GLN A 194 1.75 15.67 0.93
C GLN A 194 0.70 15.32 -0.14
N ARG A 195 -0.48 14.87 0.27
CA ARG A 195 -1.53 14.42 -0.66
C ARG A 195 -1.88 15.50 -1.67
N GLN A 196 -1.73 15.15 -2.94
CA GLN A 196 -2.18 15.99 -4.05
C GLN A 196 -3.60 15.56 -4.43
N ASP A 197 -4.52 16.53 -4.41
CA ASP A 197 -5.94 16.25 -4.54
C ASP A 197 -6.57 17.03 -5.73
N ASP A 198 -5.77 17.28 -6.76
CA ASP A 198 -6.22 17.91 -7.99
C ASP A 198 -6.66 16.89 -9.07
N HIS A 199 -7.40 17.38 -10.07
CA HIS A 199 -7.89 16.53 -11.16
C HIS A 199 -6.79 15.99 -12.07
N LEU A 200 -5.67 16.73 -12.26
CA LEU A 200 -4.55 16.31 -13.07
C LEU A 200 -3.88 15.06 -12.50
N ARG A 201 -3.90 14.93 -11.17
CA ARG A 201 -3.43 13.71 -10.49
C ARG A 201 -4.24 12.49 -10.92
N VAL A 202 -5.57 12.59 -10.99
CA VAL A 202 -6.43 11.50 -11.46
C VAL A 202 -6.11 11.13 -12.91
N LEU A 203 -6.00 12.13 -13.79
CA LEU A 203 -5.71 11.92 -15.22
C LEU A 203 -4.34 11.26 -15.46
N SER A 204 -3.37 11.45 -14.55
CA SER A 204 -2.03 10.87 -14.67
C SER A 204 -1.89 9.50 -13.99
N VAL A 205 -2.55 9.29 -12.86
CA VAL A 205 -2.40 8.09 -12.02
C VAL A 205 -3.25 6.94 -12.50
N PHE A 206 -4.53 7.20 -12.80
CA PHE A 206 -5.47 6.14 -13.13
C PHE A 206 -5.09 5.33 -14.40
N PRO A 207 -4.68 5.95 -15.53
CA PRO A 207 -4.21 5.18 -16.68
C PRO A 207 -2.99 4.30 -16.39
N GLN A 208 -2.12 4.70 -15.46
CA GLN A 208 -0.97 3.89 -15.08
C GLN A 208 -1.37 2.70 -14.21
N LEU A 209 -2.35 2.87 -13.32
CA LEU A 209 -2.91 1.77 -12.52
C LEU A 209 -3.48 0.67 -13.42
N ILE A 210 -4.40 1.02 -14.32
CA ILE A 210 -5.07 0.07 -15.21
C ILE A 210 -4.16 -0.55 -16.27
N SER A 211 -2.99 0.04 -16.52
CA SER A 211 -1.96 -0.55 -17.38
C SER A 211 -1.14 -1.66 -16.71
N GLN A 212 -1.22 -1.77 -15.39
CA GLN A 212 -0.42 -2.71 -14.60
C GLN A 212 -1.26 -3.81 -13.93
N PHE A 213 -2.56 -3.55 -13.71
CA PHE A 213 -3.45 -4.48 -13.01
C PHE A 213 -4.72 -4.69 -13.81
N GLU A 214 -5.11 -5.96 -13.96
CA GLU A 214 -6.40 -6.32 -14.53
C GLU A 214 -7.51 -6.02 -13.53
N MET A 215 -8.55 -5.31 -13.98
CA MET A 215 -9.71 -4.90 -13.18
C MET A 215 -10.81 -4.32 -14.08
N ASN A 216 -12.01 -4.16 -13.54
CA ASN A 216 -13.03 -3.34 -14.18
C ASN A 216 -12.68 -1.86 -14.04
N HIS A 217 -12.28 -1.22 -15.16
CA HIS A 217 -11.79 0.17 -15.13
C HIS A 217 -12.86 1.15 -14.64
N LYS A 218 -14.14 0.91 -14.99
CA LYS A 218 -15.23 1.81 -14.61
C LYS A 218 -15.47 1.77 -13.10
N ILE A 219 -15.56 0.58 -12.52
CA ILE A 219 -15.75 0.39 -11.08
C ILE A 219 -14.55 0.96 -10.31
N ALA A 220 -13.32 0.65 -10.75
CA ALA A 220 -12.12 1.15 -10.11
C ALA A 220 -12.01 2.67 -10.16
N LEU A 221 -12.35 3.31 -11.31
CA LEU A 221 -12.35 4.77 -11.42
C LEU A 221 -13.41 5.40 -10.52
N GLN A 222 -14.59 4.80 -10.43
CA GLN A 222 -15.66 5.28 -9.58
C GLN A 222 -15.21 5.33 -8.12
N TRP A 223 -14.70 4.23 -7.56
CA TRP A 223 -14.20 4.18 -6.19
C TRP A 223 -13.06 5.18 -5.95
N TYR A 224 -12.12 5.28 -6.89
CA TYR A 224 -11.00 6.22 -6.76
C TYR A 224 -11.48 7.68 -6.70
N LEU A 225 -12.44 8.06 -7.55
CA LEU A 225 -13.01 9.40 -7.58
C LEU A 225 -13.85 9.71 -6.33
N GLU A 226 -14.65 8.75 -5.86
CA GLU A 226 -15.42 8.88 -4.62
C GLU A 226 -14.50 9.12 -3.41
N GLU A 227 -13.41 8.36 -3.28
CA GLU A 227 -12.40 8.55 -2.23
C GLU A 227 -11.70 9.92 -2.31
N LYS A 228 -11.57 10.48 -3.52
CA LYS A 228 -11.08 11.84 -3.72
C LYS A 228 -12.17 12.91 -3.53
N GLY A 229 -13.40 12.53 -3.18
CA GLY A 229 -14.50 13.44 -2.87
C GLY A 229 -15.20 14.02 -4.09
N TYR A 230 -15.10 13.38 -5.26
CA TYR A 230 -15.89 13.75 -6.43
C TYR A 230 -17.33 13.27 -6.30
N LYS A 231 -18.26 14.06 -6.83
CA LYS A 231 -19.64 13.65 -7.06
C LYS A 231 -19.74 13.01 -8.43
N ILE A 232 -20.29 11.80 -8.51
CA ILE A 232 -20.33 10.98 -9.70
C ILE A 232 -21.72 10.94 -10.31
N SER A 233 -21.82 11.07 -11.63
CA SER A 233 -22.98 10.74 -12.46
C SER A 233 -22.58 9.62 -13.40
N ASP A 234 -23.23 8.46 -13.28
CA ASP A 234 -23.05 7.33 -14.19
C ASP A 234 -24.10 7.41 -15.31
N GLU A 235 -23.66 7.56 -16.54
CA GLU A 235 -24.50 7.67 -17.75
C GLU A 235 -24.33 6.43 -18.68
N GLY A 236 -24.07 5.27 -18.09
CA GLY A 236 -23.89 4.01 -18.80
C GLY A 236 -22.47 3.87 -19.38
N ALA A 237 -22.25 4.20 -20.66
CA ALA A 237 -20.92 4.15 -21.28
C ALA A 237 -20.01 5.32 -20.84
N GLN A 238 -20.54 6.31 -20.15
CA GLN A 238 -19.81 7.50 -19.69
C GLN A 238 -19.96 7.68 -18.18
N LEU A 239 -18.89 8.12 -17.52
CA LEU A 239 -18.87 8.55 -16.12
C LEU A 239 -18.43 10.01 -16.07
N ILE A 240 -19.21 10.84 -15.39
CA ILE A 240 -18.91 12.24 -15.16
C ILE A 240 -18.67 12.45 -13.68
N ALA A 241 -17.54 13.04 -13.32
CA ALA A 241 -17.20 13.34 -11.94
C ALA A 241 -16.94 14.84 -11.77
N THR A 242 -17.46 15.43 -10.69
CA THR A 242 -17.29 16.87 -10.41
C THR A 242 -16.87 17.11 -8.97
N LYS A 243 -15.90 18.02 -8.79
CA LYS A 243 -15.43 18.48 -7.48
C LYS A 243 -15.03 19.94 -7.57
N GLY A 244 -15.69 20.82 -6.77
CA GLY A 244 -15.44 22.26 -6.90
C GLY A 244 -15.81 22.77 -8.30
N GLY A 245 -14.82 23.33 -9.02
CA GLY A 245 -14.95 23.77 -10.41
C GLY A 245 -14.45 22.75 -11.44
N ASP A 246 -13.84 21.66 -10.98
CA ASP A 246 -13.24 20.65 -11.84
C ASP A 246 -14.26 19.62 -12.31
N ARG A 247 -14.08 19.15 -13.55
CA ARG A 247 -14.90 18.11 -14.14
C ARG A 247 -14.01 17.08 -14.83
N ILE A 248 -14.21 15.81 -14.51
CA ILE A 248 -13.58 14.68 -15.19
C ILE A 248 -14.68 13.93 -15.97
N THR A 249 -14.36 13.53 -17.17
CA THR A 249 -15.23 12.72 -18.03
C THR A 249 -14.45 11.48 -18.49
N ALA A 250 -15.02 10.30 -18.26
CA ALA A 250 -14.45 9.03 -18.67
C ALA A 250 -15.43 8.27 -19.56
N GLU A 251 -14.95 7.67 -20.64
CA GLU A 251 -15.74 6.86 -21.57
C GLU A 251 -15.23 5.41 -21.52
N PHE A 252 -16.16 4.47 -21.63
CA PHE A 252 -15.86 3.03 -21.51
C PHE A 252 -16.47 2.25 -22.69
N ASP A 253 -15.80 1.16 -23.06
CA ASP A 253 -16.34 0.21 -24.02
C ASP A 253 -17.34 -0.78 -23.34
N GLU A 254 -17.87 -1.71 -24.14
CA GLU A 254 -18.84 -2.71 -23.67
C GLU A 254 -18.28 -3.66 -22.59
N LEU A 255 -16.95 -3.74 -22.46
CA LEU A 255 -16.25 -4.53 -21.43
C LEU A 255 -15.82 -3.67 -20.23
N SER A 256 -16.35 -2.46 -20.10
CA SER A 256 -16.00 -1.49 -19.06
C SER A 256 -14.53 -1.07 -19.05
N ARG A 257 -13.81 -1.20 -20.18
CA ARG A 257 -12.43 -0.73 -20.32
C ARG A 257 -12.44 0.74 -20.70
N LEU A 258 -11.58 1.52 -20.05
CA LEU A 258 -11.43 2.95 -20.31
C LEU A 258 -10.95 3.18 -21.75
N THR A 259 -11.70 3.98 -22.51
CA THR A 259 -11.37 4.37 -23.90
C THR A 259 -10.94 5.83 -23.97
N ASN A 260 -11.46 6.68 -23.08
CA ASN A 260 -11.14 8.10 -23.04
C ASN A 260 -11.23 8.63 -21.60
N LEU A 261 -10.31 9.53 -21.21
CA LEU A 261 -10.29 10.19 -19.91
C LEU A 261 -9.85 11.64 -20.10
N ASN A 262 -10.73 12.58 -19.76
CA ASN A 262 -10.52 14.02 -19.89
C ASN A 262 -10.93 14.75 -18.61
N GLY A 263 -10.25 15.91 -18.36
CA GLY A 263 -10.57 16.77 -17.25
C GLY A 263 -10.00 18.17 -17.40
#